data_501bc5b085faf7d3fbbbc69f12415b34
#
_entry.id   501bc5b085faf7d3fbbbc69f12415b34
#
_cell.length_a   1.000
_cell.length_b   1.000
_cell.length_c   1.000
_cell.angle_alpha   90.00
_cell.angle_beta   90.00
_cell.angle_gamma   90.00
#
_symmetry.space_group_name_H-M   'P 1'
#
loop_
_entity.id
_entity.type
_entity.pdbx_description
1 polymer ?
#
loop_
_entity_poly.entity_id
_entity_poly.type
_entity_poly.pdbx_seq_one_letter_code
_entity_poly.pdbx_strand_id
1 'polypeptide(L)'
;MKSNIYISSLAFIGQSVEDIIRVCQENNFNLEFSSGMPYREDMESIYCDAALTRMPHNYFPAPKEPYVLNLASSNPDIRAKSVAHCKNGLSLSKKSNSPFFSAHAGFCIDPDPNELGKKITIKENYNKDIHKQLFLDSLYEILEFADTIGVDFLIENNVLAPFNYVGSNPLLCCEFSEIDWLFENVKNSRLGLLLDTAHLKVSCQTFQIDLFEEFEKISPFVKAFHHSDNDGTIDCNLILKDDYWFLRYMEKFKEDVHVLEIKAKDVNEIKQQIKLLKENGC
;
A
#
# COMPACT_ATOMS: atom_id res chain seq x y z
N MET A 1 -12.84 19.57 11.13
CA MET A 1 -11.74 18.59 11.17
C MET A 1 -11.23 18.42 9.75
N LYS A 2 -9.94 18.21 9.51
CA LYS A 2 -9.46 17.82 8.19
C LYS A 2 -9.97 16.41 7.89
N SER A 3 -10.38 16.15 6.64
CA SER A 3 -10.75 14.80 6.22
C SER A 3 -9.55 13.89 6.32
N ASN A 4 -9.71 12.70 6.85
CA ASN A 4 -8.73 11.63 6.87
C ASN A 4 -8.90 10.65 5.69
N ILE A 5 -9.82 10.94 4.76
CA ILE A 5 -10.02 10.19 3.52
C ILE A 5 -9.14 10.78 2.42
N TYR A 6 -8.35 9.92 1.79
CA TYR A 6 -7.52 10.22 0.62
C TYR A 6 -8.04 9.45 -0.59
N ILE A 7 -7.76 9.98 -1.77
CA ILE A 7 -8.04 9.32 -3.05
C ILE A 7 -6.70 8.92 -3.67
N SER A 8 -6.51 7.65 -3.96
CA SER A 8 -5.32 7.20 -4.69
C SER A 8 -5.34 7.76 -6.12
N SER A 9 -4.18 8.13 -6.63
CA SER A 9 -4.00 8.54 -8.02
C SER A 9 -4.49 7.48 -9.02
N LEU A 10 -4.61 6.23 -8.59
CA LEU A 10 -5.20 5.15 -9.37
C LEU A 10 -6.65 5.44 -9.80
N ALA A 11 -7.40 6.24 -9.05
CA ALA A 11 -8.76 6.64 -9.40
C ALA A 11 -8.86 7.52 -10.66
N PHE A 12 -7.72 8.02 -11.17
CA PHE A 12 -7.66 8.98 -12.27
C PHE A 12 -6.91 8.42 -13.49
N ILE A 13 -7.17 7.16 -13.84
CA ILE A 13 -6.48 6.46 -14.94
C ILE A 13 -6.46 7.29 -16.22
N GLY A 14 -5.28 7.44 -16.81
CA GLY A 14 -5.09 8.12 -18.09
C GLY A 14 -5.04 9.65 -18.03
N GLN A 15 -5.18 10.26 -16.85
CA GLN A 15 -5.02 11.70 -16.66
C GLN A 15 -3.56 12.09 -16.40
N SER A 16 -3.19 13.32 -16.75
CA SER A 16 -1.90 13.89 -16.36
C SER A 16 -1.85 14.19 -14.87
N VAL A 17 -0.65 14.23 -14.27
CA VAL A 17 -0.51 14.56 -12.85
C VAL A 17 -1.05 15.96 -12.53
N GLU A 18 -0.90 16.91 -13.44
CA GLU A 18 -1.42 18.27 -13.33
C GLU A 18 -2.95 18.30 -13.33
N ASP A 19 -3.59 17.49 -14.18
CA ASP A 19 -5.05 17.36 -14.20
C ASP A 19 -5.57 16.69 -12.92
N ILE A 20 -4.90 15.64 -12.42
CA ILE A 20 -5.25 14.99 -11.16
C ILE A 20 -5.19 16.01 -10.01
N ILE A 21 -4.09 16.76 -9.89
CA ILE A 21 -3.93 17.80 -8.88
C ILE A 21 -5.05 18.82 -8.96
N ARG A 22 -5.34 19.35 -10.18
CA ARG A 22 -6.40 20.33 -10.42
C ARG A 22 -7.76 19.78 -10.00
N VAL A 23 -8.12 18.57 -10.43
CA VAL A 23 -9.40 17.91 -10.04
C VAL A 23 -9.52 17.75 -8.53
N CYS A 24 -8.44 17.32 -7.87
CA CYS A 24 -8.43 17.19 -6.41
C CYS A 24 -8.60 18.55 -5.71
N GLN A 25 -7.95 19.61 -6.18
CA GLN A 25 -8.11 20.98 -5.66
C GLN A 25 -9.54 21.50 -5.82
N GLU A 26 -10.12 21.36 -7.02
CA GLU A 26 -11.49 21.80 -7.32
C GLU A 26 -12.55 21.09 -6.49
N ASN A 27 -12.27 19.84 -6.04
CA ASN A 27 -13.21 19.02 -5.28
C ASN A 27 -12.84 18.89 -3.79
N ASN A 28 -11.75 19.52 -3.33
CA ASN A 28 -11.22 19.42 -1.97
C ASN A 28 -10.92 17.97 -1.56
N PHE A 29 -10.35 17.17 -2.47
CA PHE A 29 -9.88 15.83 -2.17
C PHE A 29 -8.44 15.87 -1.65
N ASN A 30 -8.14 15.05 -0.63
CA ASN A 30 -6.76 14.70 -0.31
C ASN A 30 -6.28 13.66 -1.33
N LEU A 31 -5.02 13.75 -1.76
CA LEU A 31 -4.48 12.88 -2.81
C LEU A 31 -3.36 12.00 -2.26
N GLU A 32 -3.46 10.71 -2.54
CA GLU A 32 -2.33 9.81 -2.47
C GLU A 32 -1.70 9.67 -3.86
N PHE A 33 -0.42 10.03 -3.95
CA PHE A 33 0.40 9.79 -5.13
C PHE A 33 0.92 8.35 -5.07
N SER A 34 0.43 7.49 -5.95
CA SER A 34 0.71 6.05 -5.93
C SER A 34 1.42 5.54 -7.19
N SER A 35 1.59 4.23 -7.27
CA SER A 35 2.38 3.50 -8.27
C SER A 35 1.94 3.68 -9.74
N GLY A 36 0.72 4.16 -9.99
CA GLY A 36 0.17 4.30 -11.35
C GLY A 36 0.71 5.49 -12.15
N MET A 37 1.50 6.36 -11.54
CA MET A 37 2.04 7.54 -12.21
C MET A 37 3.32 7.20 -12.99
N PRO A 38 3.45 7.66 -14.27
CA PRO A 38 4.66 7.39 -15.05
C PRO A 38 5.87 8.15 -14.51
N TYR A 39 7.08 7.68 -14.86
CA TYR A 39 8.29 8.44 -14.59
C TYR A 39 8.26 9.83 -15.21
N ARG A 40 8.66 10.83 -14.42
CA ARG A 40 8.95 12.21 -14.86
C ARG A 40 10.13 12.74 -14.05
N GLU A 41 11.03 13.46 -14.71
CA GLU A 41 12.22 14.03 -14.06
C GLU A 41 11.85 15.11 -13.00
N ASP A 42 10.75 15.83 -13.24
CA ASP A 42 10.23 16.89 -12.37
C ASP A 42 9.15 16.44 -11.37
N MET A 43 8.88 15.11 -11.26
CA MET A 43 7.77 14.59 -10.45
C MET A 43 7.87 14.99 -8.97
N GLU A 44 9.06 14.98 -8.40
CA GLU A 44 9.24 15.41 -7.00
C GLU A 44 8.95 16.91 -6.79
N SER A 45 9.31 17.76 -7.76
CA SER A 45 8.96 19.18 -7.71
C SER A 45 7.46 19.38 -7.80
N ILE A 46 6.80 18.71 -8.75
CA ILE A 46 5.34 18.74 -8.89
C ILE A 46 4.67 18.28 -7.57
N TYR A 47 5.13 17.19 -7.01
CA TYR A 47 4.63 16.70 -5.72
C TYR A 47 4.82 17.73 -4.61
N CYS A 48 6.02 18.30 -4.48
CA CYS A 48 6.32 19.28 -3.41
C CYS A 48 5.52 20.57 -3.57
N ASP A 49 5.27 21.04 -4.79
CA ASP A 49 4.61 22.29 -5.11
C ASP A 49 3.06 22.18 -5.14
N ALA A 50 2.52 20.96 -5.14
CA ALA A 50 1.07 20.74 -5.17
C ALA A 50 0.36 21.33 -3.95
N ALA A 51 -0.53 22.30 -4.16
CA ALA A 51 -1.23 23.05 -3.09
C ALA A 51 -2.47 22.28 -2.59
N LEU A 52 -2.29 21.04 -2.11
CA LEU A 52 -3.34 20.19 -1.50
C LEU A 52 -2.73 19.28 -0.43
N THR A 53 -3.60 18.70 0.42
CA THR A 53 -3.19 17.65 1.36
C THR A 53 -2.86 16.40 0.57
N ARG A 54 -1.65 15.86 0.75
CA ARG A 54 -1.14 14.76 -0.06
C ARG A 54 -0.19 13.87 0.71
N MET A 55 -0.03 12.66 0.22
CA MET A 55 0.98 11.71 0.68
C MET A 55 1.55 10.89 -0.49
N PRO A 56 2.80 10.42 -0.39
CA PRO A 56 3.37 9.47 -1.34
C PRO A 56 3.11 8.05 -0.86
N HIS A 57 2.99 7.11 -1.81
CA HIS A 57 2.81 5.70 -1.51
C HIS A 57 3.64 4.82 -2.43
N ASN A 58 4.21 3.76 -1.86
CA ASN A 58 4.86 2.64 -2.52
C ASN A 58 5.87 3.09 -3.59
N TYR A 59 5.55 2.90 -4.87
CA TYR A 59 6.44 3.10 -6.00
C TYR A 59 6.48 4.57 -6.50
N PHE A 60 6.04 5.52 -5.66
CA PHE A 60 6.10 6.95 -5.98
C PHE A 60 7.32 7.64 -5.34
N PRO A 61 8.05 8.50 -6.11
CA PRO A 61 7.93 8.71 -7.55
C PRO A 61 8.51 7.55 -8.35
N ALA A 62 7.86 7.18 -9.46
CA ALA A 62 8.32 6.08 -10.29
C ALA A 62 9.76 6.31 -10.78
N PRO A 63 10.66 5.33 -10.68
CA PRO A 63 12.03 5.45 -11.14
C PRO A 63 12.10 5.43 -12.67
N LYS A 64 13.19 6.00 -13.24
CA LYS A 64 13.43 6.03 -14.69
C LYS A 64 13.51 4.62 -15.30
N GLU A 65 14.17 3.72 -14.59
CA GLU A 65 14.28 2.30 -14.96
C GLU A 65 13.35 1.50 -14.04
N PRO A 66 12.24 0.95 -14.57
CA PRO A 66 11.31 0.18 -13.75
C PRO A 66 11.96 -1.06 -13.13
N TYR A 67 11.67 -1.29 -11.85
CA TYR A 67 11.99 -2.53 -11.14
C TYR A 67 10.88 -2.81 -10.13
N VAL A 68 10.79 -4.03 -9.60
CA VAL A 68 9.87 -4.33 -8.50
C VAL A 68 10.52 -3.96 -7.19
N LEU A 69 9.88 -3.07 -6.42
CA LEU A 69 10.31 -2.74 -5.06
C LEU A 69 10.24 -4.01 -4.21
N ASN A 70 11.40 -4.46 -3.71
CA ASN A 70 11.49 -5.69 -2.94
C ASN A 70 12.50 -5.54 -1.78
N LEU A 71 11.98 -5.31 -0.59
CA LEU A 71 12.78 -5.17 0.63
C LEU A 71 13.38 -6.49 1.12
N ALA A 72 12.90 -7.64 0.59
CA ALA A 72 13.38 -8.97 0.93
C ALA A 72 14.23 -9.60 -0.18
N SER A 73 14.60 -8.85 -1.23
CA SER A 73 15.36 -9.36 -2.35
C SER A 73 16.71 -9.95 -1.92
N SER A 74 17.03 -11.14 -2.44
CA SER A 74 18.39 -11.72 -2.32
C SER A 74 19.40 -11.01 -3.22
N ASN A 75 18.93 -10.29 -4.26
CA ASN A 75 19.78 -9.42 -5.06
C ASN A 75 20.07 -8.12 -4.27
N PRO A 76 21.35 -7.88 -3.89
CA PRO A 76 21.70 -6.72 -3.05
C PRO A 76 21.43 -5.38 -3.75
N ASP A 77 21.51 -5.31 -5.08
CA ASP A 77 21.26 -4.08 -5.83
C ASP A 77 19.78 -3.71 -5.84
N ILE A 78 18.88 -4.71 -6.01
CA ILE A 78 17.43 -4.50 -5.94
C ILE A 78 17.05 -4.07 -4.53
N ARG A 79 17.57 -4.76 -3.51
CA ARG A 79 17.28 -4.44 -2.11
C ARG A 79 17.77 -3.04 -1.74
N ALA A 80 19.01 -2.68 -2.10
CA ALA A 80 19.55 -1.34 -1.85
C ALA A 80 18.73 -0.23 -2.54
N LYS A 81 18.33 -0.45 -3.81
CA LYS A 81 17.43 0.47 -4.53
C LYS A 81 16.09 0.60 -3.83
N SER A 82 15.53 -0.50 -3.34
CA SER A 82 14.24 -0.51 -2.61
C SER A 82 14.31 0.24 -1.29
N VAL A 83 15.37 0.04 -0.50
CA VAL A 83 15.61 0.79 0.75
C VAL A 83 15.79 2.28 0.46
N ALA A 84 16.60 2.64 -0.54
CA ALA A 84 16.81 4.04 -0.93
C ALA A 84 15.50 4.71 -1.38
N HIS A 85 14.66 4.00 -2.13
CA HIS A 85 13.35 4.47 -2.57
C HIS A 85 12.42 4.74 -1.38
N CYS A 86 12.35 3.85 -0.41
CA CYS A 86 11.55 4.04 0.82
C CYS A 86 12.04 5.25 1.63
N LYS A 87 13.35 5.45 1.76
CA LYS A 87 13.92 6.64 2.41
C LYS A 87 13.58 7.93 1.67
N ASN A 88 13.55 7.91 0.33
CA ASN A 88 13.08 9.04 -0.47
C ASN A 88 11.58 9.31 -0.21
N GLY A 89 10.73 8.28 -0.24
CA GLY A 89 9.32 8.40 0.09
C GLY A 89 9.07 9.00 1.49
N LEU A 90 9.81 8.56 2.49
CA LEU A 90 9.80 9.15 3.84
C LEU A 90 10.19 10.63 3.83
N SER A 91 11.22 11.01 3.05
CA SER A 91 11.64 12.41 2.90
C SER A 91 10.55 13.27 2.24
N LEU A 92 9.86 12.73 1.24
CA LEU A 92 8.71 13.39 0.59
C LEU A 92 7.53 13.54 1.56
N SER A 93 7.25 12.51 2.36
CA SER A 93 6.24 12.56 3.43
C SER A 93 6.55 13.67 4.43
N LYS A 94 7.81 13.81 4.84
CA LYS A 94 8.24 14.90 5.72
C LYS A 94 7.99 16.27 5.09
N LYS A 95 8.36 16.45 3.81
CA LYS A 95 8.16 17.71 3.07
C LYS A 95 6.70 18.10 2.91
N SER A 96 5.78 17.13 2.78
CA SER A 96 4.34 17.37 2.62
C SER A 96 3.56 17.36 3.93
N ASN A 97 4.20 17.14 5.08
CA ASN A 97 3.56 16.85 6.36
C ASN A 97 2.56 15.69 6.28
N SER A 98 2.88 14.69 5.46
CA SER A 98 2.16 13.42 5.44
C SER A 98 2.38 12.66 6.76
N PRO A 99 1.39 11.94 7.28
CA PRO A 99 1.53 11.20 8.54
C PRO A 99 2.53 10.05 8.43
N PHE A 100 2.69 9.45 7.25
CA PHE A 100 3.55 8.30 7.00
C PHE A 100 3.99 8.22 5.53
N PHE A 101 4.90 7.30 5.26
CA PHE A 101 5.13 6.67 3.96
C PHE A 101 4.85 5.18 4.08
N SER A 102 4.29 4.55 3.04
CA SER A 102 3.99 3.13 3.02
C SER A 102 4.51 2.44 1.77
N ALA A 103 4.88 1.16 1.92
CA ALA A 103 5.32 0.31 0.83
C ALA A 103 4.91 -1.15 1.08
N HIS A 104 4.74 -1.92 0.01
CA HIS A 104 4.48 -3.34 0.11
C HIS A 104 5.57 -4.09 0.88
N ALA A 105 5.17 -5.16 1.55
CA ALA A 105 6.11 -6.13 2.10
C ALA A 105 6.88 -6.83 0.97
N GLY A 106 8.03 -7.42 1.31
CA GLY A 106 8.91 -8.03 0.33
C GLY A 106 8.38 -9.32 -0.32
N PHE A 107 9.15 -9.77 -1.30
CA PHE A 107 8.95 -11.02 -2.03
C PHE A 107 10.15 -11.93 -1.83
N CYS A 108 9.92 -13.24 -1.75
CA CYS A 108 11.00 -14.25 -1.72
C CYS A 108 11.60 -14.54 -3.11
N ILE A 109 11.17 -13.80 -4.10
CA ILE A 109 11.63 -13.84 -5.49
C ILE A 109 11.70 -12.39 -6.00
N ASP A 110 12.37 -12.16 -7.12
CA ASP A 110 12.34 -10.87 -7.81
C ASP A 110 11.49 -11.02 -9.09
N PRO A 111 10.19 -10.65 -9.04
CA PRO A 111 9.30 -10.79 -10.19
C PRO A 111 9.70 -9.85 -11.34
N ASP A 112 9.35 -10.20 -12.57
CA ASP A 112 9.38 -9.25 -13.67
C ASP A 112 8.31 -8.14 -13.44
N PRO A 113 8.65 -6.85 -13.60
CA PRO A 113 7.67 -5.77 -13.47
C PRO A 113 6.41 -5.95 -14.32
N ASN A 114 6.51 -6.64 -15.47
CA ASN A 114 5.37 -6.92 -16.33
C ASN A 114 4.44 -8.05 -15.83
N GLU A 115 4.86 -8.79 -14.82
CA GLU A 115 4.08 -9.88 -14.21
C GLU A 115 3.28 -9.43 -12.97
N LEU A 116 3.49 -8.21 -12.47
CA LEU A 116 2.72 -7.69 -11.33
C LEU A 116 1.23 -7.62 -11.65
N GLY A 117 0.41 -8.08 -10.71
CA GLY A 117 -1.05 -8.23 -10.90
C GLY A 117 -1.47 -9.40 -11.82
N LYS A 118 -0.53 -10.23 -12.24
CA LYS A 118 -0.73 -11.40 -13.11
C LYS A 118 -0.11 -12.66 -12.48
N LYS A 119 -0.05 -13.74 -13.28
CA LYS A 119 0.67 -14.93 -12.88
C LYS A 119 2.18 -14.65 -12.85
N ILE A 120 2.77 -14.80 -11.67
CA ILE A 120 4.20 -14.61 -11.44
C ILE A 120 4.95 -15.90 -11.81
N THR A 121 6.05 -15.78 -12.55
CA THR A 121 6.90 -16.92 -12.88
C THR A 121 7.92 -17.14 -11.78
N ILE A 122 7.80 -18.25 -11.04
CA ILE A 122 8.78 -18.67 -10.04
C ILE A 122 9.87 -19.45 -10.77
N LYS A 123 11.03 -18.83 -10.95
CA LYS A 123 12.17 -19.40 -11.71
C LYS A 123 13.11 -20.22 -10.86
N GLU A 124 13.16 -19.99 -9.55
CA GLU A 124 14.15 -20.56 -8.64
C GLU A 124 13.48 -21.00 -7.32
N ASN A 125 14.09 -21.97 -6.66
CA ASN A 125 13.72 -22.30 -5.30
C ASN A 125 14.16 -21.16 -4.36
N TYR A 126 13.30 -20.78 -3.43
CA TYR A 126 13.61 -19.78 -2.43
C TYR A 126 13.57 -20.38 -1.02
N ASN A 127 14.35 -19.80 -0.11
CA ASN A 127 14.27 -20.07 1.32
C ASN A 127 13.61 -18.87 2.02
N LYS A 128 12.39 -19.05 2.49
CA LYS A 128 11.59 -17.96 3.09
C LYS A 128 12.27 -17.34 4.31
N ASP A 129 12.99 -18.12 5.12
CA ASP A 129 13.66 -17.61 6.32
C ASP A 129 14.83 -16.65 5.95
N ILE A 130 15.54 -16.93 4.87
CA ILE A 130 16.57 -16.00 4.37
C ILE A 130 15.92 -14.68 3.94
N HIS A 131 14.84 -14.73 3.18
CA HIS A 131 14.13 -13.53 2.73
C HIS A 131 13.50 -12.75 3.89
N LYS A 132 12.98 -13.46 4.89
CA LYS A 132 12.52 -12.83 6.14
C LYS A 132 13.65 -12.06 6.83
N GLN A 133 14.85 -12.63 6.93
CA GLN A 133 15.99 -11.93 7.55
C GLN A 133 16.40 -10.70 6.72
N LEU A 134 16.50 -10.83 5.39
CA LEU A 134 16.81 -9.71 4.50
C LEU A 134 15.77 -8.58 4.59
N PHE A 135 14.49 -8.96 4.79
CA PHE A 135 13.41 -8.01 5.02
C PHE A 135 13.60 -7.24 6.33
N LEU A 136 13.91 -7.95 7.43
CA LEU A 136 14.21 -7.31 8.72
C LEU A 136 15.40 -6.34 8.61
N ASP A 137 16.48 -6.74 7.97
CA ASP A 137 17.66 -5.89 7.77
C ASP A 137 17.31 -4.59 7.03
N SER A 138 16.49 -4.70 5.97
CA SER A 138 16.00 -3.55 5.22
C SER A 138 15.10 -2.64 6.08
N LEU A 139 14.23 -3.23 6.89
CA LEU A 139 13.33 -2.48 7.77
C LEU A 139 14.11 -1.73 8.86
N TYR A 140 15.10 -2.35 9.49
CA TYR A 140 15.92 -1.67 10.49
C TYR A 140 16.61 -0.42 9.90
N GLU A 141 17.16 -0.53 8.68
CA GLU A 141 17.78 0.60 7.99
C GLU A 141 16.79 1.72 7.65
N ILE A 142 15.57 1.37 7.23
CA ILE A 142 14.52 2.34 6.91
C ILE A 142 14.00 2.99 8.20
N LEU A 143 13.77 2.23 9.26
CA LEU A 143 13.24 2.73 10.53
C LEU A 143 14.24 3.61 11.27
N GLU A 144 15.54 3.33 11.20
CA GLU A 144 16.56 4.24 11.72
C GLU A 144 16.45 5.62 11.05
N PHE A 145 16.26 5.65 9.72
CA PHE A 145 16.04 6.89 9.01
C PHE A 145 14.70 7.54 9.38
N ALA A 146 13.62 6.78 9.48
CA ALA A 146 12.28 7.24 9.86
C ALA A 146 12.31 7.91 11.25
N ASP A 147 13.05 7.34 12.20
CA ASP A 147 13.25 7.91 13.54
C ASP A 147 13.95 9.27 13.48
N THR A 148 14.99 9.42 12.62
CA THR A 148 15.72 10.70 12.51
C THR A 148 14.85 11.85 12.00
N ILE A 149 13.89 11.56 11.10
CA ILE A 149 13.03 12.58 10.49
C ILE A 149 11.65 12.71 11.14
N GLY A 150 11.28 11.74 12.00
CA GLY A 150 10.02 11.75 12.74
C GLY A 150 8.79 11.47 11.86
N VAL A 151 8.88 10.54 10.90
CA VAL A 151 7.81 10.09 10.02
C VAL A 151 7.60 8.60 10.20
N ASP A 152 6.35 8.13 10.24
CA ASP A 152 6.07 6.69 10.36
C ASP A 152 6.28 5.98 9.02
N PHE A 153 6.68 4.71 9.09
CA PHE A 153 6.79 3.81 7.95
C PHE A 153 5.78 2.68 8.10
N LEU A 154 4.88 2.52 7.13
CA LEU A 154 3.89 1.46 7.16
C LEU A 154 4.21 0.40 6.12
N ILE A 155 4.14 -0.86 6.54
CA ILE A 155 4.17 -2.00 5.62
C ILE A 155 2.75 -2.28 5.16
N GLU A 156 2.56 -2.40 3.86
CA GLU A 156 1.31 -2.84 3.28
C GLU A 156 1.31 -4.36 3.11
N ASN A 157 0.20 -5.01 3.49
CA ASN A 157 0.05 -6.45 3.27
C ASN A 157 0.02 -6.78 1.77
N ASN A 158 0.78 -7.82 1.39
CA ASN A 158 0.74 -8.33 0.03
C ASN A 158 -0.55 -9.10 -0.27
N VAL A 159 -0.83 -9.29 -1.57
CA VAL A 159 -1.96 -10.06 -2.08
C VAL A 159 -1.48 -11.35 -2.73
N LEU A 160 -1.95 -12.50 -2.25
CA LEU A 160 -1.71 -13.79 -2.87
C LEU A 160 -2.97 -14.28 -3.58
N ALA A 161 -2.99 -14.13 -4.91
CA ALA A 161 -4.08 -14.66 -5.73
C ALA A 161 -3.96 -16.19 -5.90
N PRO A 162 -5.08 -16.95 -6.07
CA PRO A 162 -5.06 -18.41 -6.18
C PRO A 162 -4.15 -18.94 -7.29
N PHE A 163 -4.04 -18.22 -8.42
CA PHE A 163 -3.19 -18.62 -9.53
C PHE A 163 -1.67 -18.46 -9.26
N ASN A 164 -1.30 -17.75 -8.19
CA ASN A 164 0.08 -17.60 -7.72
C ASN A 164 0.41 -18.53 -6.53
N TYR A 165 -0.58 -19.24 -5.99
CA TYR A 165 -0.41 -20.21 -4.92
C TYR A 165 -0.21 -21.61 -5.48
N VAL A 166 1.04 -22.05 -5.59
CA VAL A 166 1.42 -23.35 -6.14
C VAL A 166 2.01 -24.27 -5.05
N GLY A 167 1.34 -24.33 -3.90
CA GLY A 167 1.80 -25.12 -2.74
C GLY A 167 2.81 -24.39 -1.85
N SER A 168 3.21 -23.18 -2.21
CA SER A 168 4.03 -22.28 -1.39
C SER A 168 3.67 -20.83 -1.67
N ASN A 169 3.90 -19.96 -0.67
CA ASN A 169 3.67 -18.52 -0.77
C ASN A 169 5.01 -17.79 -0.90
N PRO A 170 5.36 -17.21 -2.06
CA PRO A 170 6.59 -16.45 -2.26
C PRO A 170 6.51 -15.00 -1.76
N LEU A 171 5.37 -14.57 -1.22
CA LEU A 171 5.15 -13.21 -0.75
C LEU A 171 5.24 -13.17 0.79
N LEU A 172 5.59 -12.01 1.33
CA LEU A 172 5.59 -11.78 2.77
C LEU A 172 4.36 -10.96 3.19
N CYS A 173 3.90 -11.17 4.43
CA CYS A 173 2.79 -10.43 5.03
C CYS A 173 1.45 -10.56 4.27
N CYS A 174 1.12 -11.77 3.79
CA CYS A 174 -0.19 -12.06 3.20
C CYS A 174 -1.23 -12.52 4.23
N GLU A 175 -0.82 -12.92 5.43
CA GLU A 175 -1.66 -13.48 6.49
C GLU A 175 -1.17 -13.05 7.88
N PHE A 176 -2.01 -13.22 8.90
CA PHE A 176 -1.72 -12.83 10.28
C PHE A 176 -0.42 -13.42 10.80
N SER A 177 -0.15 -14.70 10.57
CA SER A 177 1.05 -15.36 11.12
C SER A 177 2.36 -14.67 10.70
N GLU A 178 2.41 -14.10 9.50
CA GLU A 178 3.57 -13.39 8.99
C GLU A 178 3.62 -11.93 9.47
N ILE A 179 2.46 -11.29 9.59
CA ILE A 179 2.32 -9.94 10.14
C ILE A 179 2.70 -9.95 11.63
N ASP A 180 2.16 -10.89 12.39
CA ASP A 180 2.50 -11.07 13.81
C ASP A 180 4.00 -11.32 13.99
N TRP A 181 4.57 -12.23 13.18
CA TRP A 181 6.02 -12.47 13.15
C TRP A 181 6.81 -11.18 12.90
N LEU A 182 6.39 -10.34 11.96
CA LEU A 182 7.03 -9.06 11.67
C LEU A 182 7.05 -8.16 12.92
N PHE A 183 5.89 -7.94 13.53
CA PHE A 183 5.76 -7.07 14.69
C PHE A 183 6.35 -7.67 15.96
N GLU A 184 6.50 -9.00 16.06
CA GLU A 184 7.25 -9.65 17.12
C GLU A 184 8.76 -9.40 17.02
N ASN A 185 9.31 -9.34 15.79
CA ASN A 185 10.74 -9.16 15.55
C ASN A 185 11.16 -7.67 15.45
N VAL A 186 10.24 -6.76 15.07
CA VAL A 186 10.55 -5.33 14.93
C VAL A 186 9.74 -4.53 15.94
N LYS A 187 10.36 -4.17 17.07
CA LYS A 187 9.74 -3.35 18.12
C LYS A 187 10.14 -1.87 17.94
N ASN A 188 9.57 -1.21 16.94
CA ASN A 188 9.78 0.21 16.67
C ASN A 188 8.42 0.92 16.56
N SER A 189 8.24 2.03 17.29
CA SER A 189 6.97 2.78 17.33
C SER A 189 6.63 3.46 16.00
N ARG A 190 7.62 3.65 15.12
CA ARG A 190 7.41 4.19 13.78
C ARG A 190 6.89 3.16 12.79
N LEU A 191 7.04 1.86 13.08
CA LEU A 191 6.47 0.81 12.25
C LEU A 191 4.97 0.68 12.50
N GLY A 192 4.22 0.48 11.43
CA GLY A 192 2.80 0.14 11.46
C GLY A 192 2.41 -0.68 10.24
N LEU A 193 1.16 -1.09 10.19
CA LEU A 193 0.56 -1.75 9.05
C LEU A 193 -0.38 -0.78 8.33
N LEU A 194 -0.21 -0.64 7.01
CA LEU A 194 -1.25 -0.21 6.09
C LEU A 194 -2.00 -1.46 5.66
N LEU A 195 -3.26 -1.59 6.05
CA LEU A 195 -4.06 -2.74 5.64
C LEU A 195 -4.80 -2.44 4.34
N ASP A 196 -4.39 -3.10 3.26
CA ASP A 196 -5.24 -3.19 2.07
C ASP A 196 -6.29 -4.28 2.27
N THR A 197 -7.54 -3.85 2.32
CA THR A 197 -8.70 -4.68 2.62
C THR A 197 -9.06 -5.64 1.48
N ALA A 198 -8.73 -5.26 0.25
CA ALA A 198 -8.93 -6.08 -0.94
C ALA A 198 -7.86 -7.18 -1.04
N HIS A 199 -6.60 -6.85 -0.72
CA HIS A 199 -5.50 -7.82 -0.61
C HIS A 199 -5.80 -8.89 0.44
N LEU A 200 -6.27 -8.47 1.62
CA LEU A 200 -6.65 -9.41 2.68
C LEU A 200 -7.75 -10.35 2.22
N LYS A 201 -8.80 -9.84 1.58
CA LYS A 201 -9.93 -10.64 1.08
C LYS A 201 -9.48 -11.72 0.09
N VAL A 202 -8.63 -11.37 -0.88
CA VAL A 202 -8.07 -12.33 -1.86
C VAL A 202 -7.17 -13.36 -1.18
N SER A 203 -6.29 -12.93 -0.29
CA SER A 203 -5.37 -13.82 0.43
C SER A 203 -6.11 -14.80 1.33
N CYS A 204 -7.12 -14.33 2.08
CA CYS A 204 -7.98 -15.18 2.90
C CYS A 204 -8.69 -16.24 2.07
N GLN A 205 -9.24 -15.89 0.91
CA GLN A 205 -9.86 -16.85 0.03
C GLN A 205 -8.84 -17.87 -0.51
N THR A 206 -7.66 -17.44 -0.87
CA THR A 206 -6.58 -18.30 -1.36
C THR A 206 -6.14 -19.32 -0.31
N PHE A 207 -6.01 -18.90 0.94
CA PHE A 207 -5.61 -19.75 2.05
C PHE A 207 -6.79 -20.52 2.70
N GLN A 208 -8.02 -20.24 2.31
CA GLN A 208 -9.25 -20.82 2.89
C GLN A 208 -9.40 -20.52 4.40
N ILE A 209 -9.08 -19.29 4.80
CA ILE A 209 -9.23 -18.78 6.17
C ILE A 209 -10.36 -17.76 6.25
N ASP A 210 -10.98 -17.63 7.42
CA ASP A 210 -12.07 -16.68 7.62
C ASP A 210 -11.54 -15.24 7.63
N LEU A 211 -12.11 -14.41 6.76
CA LEU A 211 -11.70 -13.01 6.56
C LEU A 211 -11.88 -12.16 7.84
N PHE A 212 -12.98 -12.39 8.57
CA PHE A 212 -13.29 -11.58 9.75
C PHE A 212 -12.41 -11.98 10.94
N GLU A 213 -12.20 -13.27 11.16
CA GLU A 213 -11.29 -13.77 12.19
C GLU A 213 -9.85 -13.31 11.92
N GLU A 214 -9.43 -13.35 10.66
CA GLU A 214 -8.10 -12.92 10.27
C GLU A 214 -7.91 -11.41 10.47
N PHE A 215 -8.90 -10.60 10.06
CA PHE A 215 -8.88 -9.17 10.29
C PHE A 215 -8.83 -8.81 11.77
N GLU A 216 -9.61 -9.45 12.64
CA GLU A 216 -9.60 -9.16 14.08
C GLU A 216 -8.22 -9.41 14.71
N LYS A 217 -7.49 -10.42 14.25
CA LYS A 217 -6.11 -10.69 14.70
C LYS A 217 -5.12 -9.63 14.19
N ILE A 218 -5.28 -9.16 12.94
CA ILE A 218 -4.40 -8.18 12.30
C ILE A 218 -4.67 -6.76 12.80
N SER A 219 -5.91 -6.44 13.15
CA SER A 219 -6.37 -5.07 13.45
C SER A 219 -5.53 -4.32 14.50
N PRO A 220 -4.90 -4.95 15.51
CA PRO A 220 -4.05 -4.24 16.48
C PRO A 220 -2.78 -3.60 15.88
N PHE A 221 -2.33 -4.01 14.71
CA PHE A 221 -1.13 -3.50 14.04
C PHE A 221 -1.42 -2.36 13.06
N VAL A 222 -2.71 -2.16 12.72
CA VAL A 222 -3.13 -1.25 11.64
C VAL A 222 -3.07 0.20 12.10
N LYS A 223 -2.54 1.07 11.22
CA LYS A 223 -2.51 2.53 11.37
C LYS A 223 -3.16 3.26 10.19
N ALA A 224 -3.42 2.58 9.09
CA ALA A 224 -4.08 3.13 7.91
C ALA A 224 -4.71 2.03 7.06
N PHE A 225 -5.62 2.41 6.16
CA PHE A 225 -6.35 1.47 5.32
C PHE A 225 -6.34 1.89 3.86
N HIS A 226 -6.14 0.92 2.96
CA HIS A 226 -6.55 0.99 1.56
C HIS A 226 -7.88 0.28 1.38
N HIS A 227 -8.78 0.92 0.63
CA HIS A 227 -10.13 0.43 0.36
C HIS A 227 -10.36 0.29 -1.12
N SER A 228 -10.56 -0.93 -1.56
CA SER A 228 -11.18 -1.31 -2.83
C SER A 228 -11.94 -2.62 -2.65
N ASP A 229 -12.72 -3.04 -3.63
CA ASP A 229 -13.43 -4.31 -3.57
C ASP A 229 -13.01 -5.24 -4.71
N ASN A 230 -13.29 -6.51 -4.54
CA ASN A 230 -13.04 -7.58 -5.49
C ASN A 230 -13.95 -8.78 -5.20
N ASP A 231 -13.86 -9.82 -6.02
CA ASP A 231 -14.61 -11.08 -5.83
C ASP A 231 -13.87 -12.12 -4.96
N GLY A 232 -12.71 -11.76 -4.39
CA GLY A 232 -11.84 -12.65 -3.61
C GLY A 232 -10.86 -13.48 -4.43
N THR A 233 -10.86 -13.38 -5.76
CA THR A 233 -9.98 -14.19 -6.63
C THR A 233 -8.81 -13.41 -7.21
N ILE A 234 -8.97 -12.12 -7.40
CA ILE A 234 -7.96 -11.22 -7.97
C ILE A 234 -8.13 -9.81 -7.41
N ASP A 235 -7.03 -9.15 -7.14
CA ASP A 235 -7.06 -7.72 -6.84
C ASP A 235 -7.28 -6.91 -8.13
N CYS A 236 -8.40 -6.18 -8.18
CA CYS A 236 -8.84 -5.46 -9.37
C CYS A 236 -9.28 -4.01 -9.09
N ASN A 237 -9.17 -3.57 -7.84
CA ASN A 237 -9.46 -2.19 -7.38
C ASN A 237 -10.87 -1.71 -7.80
N LEU A 238 -11.89 -2.54 -7.60
CA LEU A 238 -13.28 -2.16 -7.88
C LEU A 238 -13.78 -1.13 -6.87
N ILE A 239 -14.80 -0.38 -7.26
CA ILE A 239 -15.55 0.49 -6.36
C ILE A 239 -16.24 -0.32 -5.25
N LEU A 240 -16.40 0.31 -4.09
CA LEU A 240 -17.07 -0.27 -2.93
C LEU A 240 -18.58 -0.31 -3.17
N LYS A 241 -19.23 -1.35 -2.65
CA LYS A 241 -20.68 -1.53 -2.65
C LYS A 241 -21.26 -1.39 -1.24
N ASP A 242 -22.58 -1.33 -1.13
CA ASP A 242 -23.25 -1.21 0.18
C ASP A 242 -23.03 -2.43 1.08
N ASP A 243 -22.63 -3.57 0.52
CA ASP A 243 -22.29 -4.82 1.23
C ASP A 243 -20.77 -5.01 1.40
N TYR A 244 -19.96 -3.98 1.14
CA TYR A 244 -18.51 -4.04 1.31
C TYR A 244 -18.17 -4.46 2.74
N TRP A 245 -17.38 -5.53 2.86
CA TRP A 245 -17.18 -6.26 4.12
C TRP A 245 -16.62 -5.42 5.28
N PHE A 246 -15.84 -4.37 4.97
CA PHE A 246 -15.19 -3.54 5.96
C PHE A 246 -16.11 -2.44 6.55
N LEU A 247 -17.26 -2.12 5.93
CA LEU A 247 -18.14 -1.03 6.40
C LEU A 247 -18.53 -1.15 7.87
N ARG A 248 -18.73 -2.38 8.36
CA ARG A 248 -19.05 -2.64 9.77
C ARG A 248 -17.99 -2.20 10.78
N TYR A 249 -16.77 -1.96 10.31
CA TYR A 249 -15.64 -1.57 11.14
C TYR A 249 -15.30 -0.08 11.04
N MET A 250 -15.91 0.68 10.12
CA MET A 250 -15.58 2.07 9.85
C MET A 250 -15.61 2.94 11.09
N GLU A 251 -16.67 2.83 11.91
CA GLU A 251 -16.81 3.63 13.16
C GLU A 251 -15.68 3.34 14.17
N LYS A 252 -15.19 2.09 14.23
CA LYS A 252 -14.07 1.70 15.13
C LYS A 252 -12.75 2.36 14.72
N PHE A 253 -12.54 2.57 13.44
CA PHE A 253 -11.29 3.08 12.87
C PHE A 253 -11.41 4.49 12.27
N LYS A 254 -12.46 5.23 12.59
CA LYS A 254 -12.78 6.53 12.00
C LYS A 254 -11.71 7.61 12.11
N GLU A 255 -10.80 7.49 13.07
CA GLU A 255 -9.71 8.45 13.27
C GLU A 255 -8.46 8.09 12.45
N ASP A 256 -8.40 6.87 11.90
CA ASP A 256 -7.29 6.42 11.08
C ASP A 256 -7.34 7.02 9.67
N VAL A 257 -6.26 6.86 8.91
CA VAL A 257 -6.22 7.30 7.51
C VAL A 257 -6.87 6.24 6.62
N HIS A 258 -7.79 6.67 5.77
CA HIS A 258 -8.48 5.84 4.79
C HIS A 258 -8.17 6.30 3.38
N VAL A 259 -7.73 5.40 2.51
CA VAL A 259 -7.45 5.69 1.10
C VAL A 259 -8.41 4.91 0.22
N LEU A 260 -9.10 5.59 -0.67
CA LEU A 260 -9.86 4.94 -1.74
C LEU A 260 -8.91 4.60 -2.90
N GLU A 261 -8.50 3.35 -2.99
CA GLU A 261 -7.65 2.82 -4.05
C GLU A 261 -8.50 2.09 -5.11
N ILE A 262 -9.34 2.83 -5.79
CA ILE A 262 -10.36 2.34 -6.71
C ILE A 262 -10.12 2.80 -8.15
N LYS A 263 -10.60 2.05 -9.12
CA LYS A 263 -10.71 2.47 -10.52
C LYS A 263 -12.07 3.14 -10.74
N ALA A 264 -12.12 4.44 -10.50
CA ALA A 264 -13.34 5.21 -10.71
C ALA A 264 -13.48 5.64 -12.17
N LYS A 265 -14.72 5.69 -12.65
CA LYS A 265 -15.02 6.16 -14.02
C LYS A 265 -15.05 7.69 -14.15
N ASP A 266 -15.39 8.38 -13.06
CA ASP A 266 -15.47 9.84 -13.00
C ASP A 266 -15.44 10.36 -11.55
N VAL A 267 -15.38 11.69 -11.40
CA VAL A 267 -15.37 12.41 -10.12
C VAL A 267 -16.66 12.17 -9.30
N ASN A 268 -17.80 11.97 -9.95
CA ASN A 268 -19.06 11.73 -9.22
C ASN A 268 -19.05 10.38 -8.53
N GLU A 269 -18.48 9.38 -9.18
CA GLU A 269 -18.29 8.06 -8.56
C GLU A 269 -17.35 8.14 -7.36
N ILE A 270 -16.22 8.89 -7.45
CA ILE A 270 -15.35 9.15 -6.30
C ILE A 270 -16.13 9.80 -5.15
N LYS A 271 -16.96 10.82 -5.43
CA LYS A 271 -17.79 11.46 -4.41
C LYS A 271 -18.79 10.49 -3.76
N GLN A 272 -19.37 9.58 -4.53
CA GLN A 272 -20.25 8.54 -3.99
C GLN A 272 -19.50 7.59 -3.07
N GLN A 273 -18.27 7.22 -3.40
CA GLN A 273 -17.44 6.36 -2.56
C GLN A 273 -17.03 7.06 -1.25
N ILE A 274 -16.64 8.33 -1.30
CA ILE A 274 -16.39 9.14 -0.10
C ILE A 274 -17.65 9.23 0.78
N LYS A 275 -18.81 9.41 0.16
CA LYS A 275 -20.08 9.46 0.86
C LYS A 275 -20.37 8.12 1.55
N LEU A 276 -20.18 7.01 0.88
CA LEU A 276 -20.36 5.66 1.44
C LEU A 276 -19.53 5.47 2.71
N LEU A 277 -18.24 5.82 2.71
CA LEU A 277 -17.38 5.71 3.88
C LEU A 277 -17.89 6.62 5.03
N LYS A 278 -18.26 7.86 4.73
CA LYS A 278 -18.76 8.82 5.73
C LYS A 278 -20.08 8.41 6.36
N GLU A 279 -20.99 7.83 5.59
CA GLU A 279 -22.30 7.36 6.09
C GLU A 279 -22.14 6.12 6.99
N ASN A 280 -21.00 5.44 6.94
CA ASN A 280 -20.67 4.29 7.77
C ASN A 280 -19.68 4.61 8.92
N GLY A 281 -19.39 5.88 9.18
CA GLY A 281 -18.69 6.30 10.39
C GLY A 281 -17.32 6.94 10.19
N CYS A 282 -16.82 7.03 8.94
CA CYS A 282 -15.54 7.70 8.65
C CYS A 282 -15.62 9.24 8.73
#